data_e0b65985b7d06315fa3d61ab93bbe54f
#
_entry.id   e0b65985b7d06315fa3d61ab93bbe54f
#
_cell.length_a   1.000
_cell.length_b   1.000
_cell.length_c   1.000
_cell.angle_alpha   90.00
_cell.angle_beta   90.00
_cell.angle_gamma   90.00
#
_symmetry.space_group_name_H-M   'P 1'
#
loop_
_entity.id
_entity.type
_entity.pdbx_description
1 polymer ?
#
loop_
_entity_poly.entity_id
_entity_poly.type
_entity_poly.pdbx_seq_one_letter_code
_entity_poly.pdbx_strand_id
1 'polypeptide(L)'
;MIKEYREKYNSEFSEETYEKFIKYLDGLCGHKIEFRIAETPIFLPDHLLTEIISASDELTSAISTKEFHDFTRNAIPPGLETPNEEPHPSLLSIDFAICKGEDGKLHPQLIELQGFASLYCYQELLNEAMRKFFFIPERGKSYFYVKDHEEYVEEVRKAIVGDTDPENVILMDIEPEKQKTYIDFLATEKYIGVKPVCITEVIKRGRKLFYKRDGKEIPIERIYNRVINDELERRKDVKYNFSFQDDLDVKWIAHPNWFYRLSKYSMPFYKSKYVPETRFLSDFEKFPDDLENYVLKPLFSFAGVGVMFDIDRKVLESIKDRENYILQKKVVYEPIIETPDIPAKAEIRLLYAWDDKPLLLNNLVRLSKGKMMGVDFNKNQSWVGSSIAYHNRTF
;
A
#
# COMPACT_ATOMS: atom_id res chain seq x y z
N MET A 1 -0.92 -6.06 -21.45
CA MET A 1 0.50 -6.39 -21.27
C MET A 1 1.26 -6.19 -22.58
N ILE A 2 2.56 -5.87 -22.52
CA ILE A 2 3.42 -5.89 -23.72
C ILE A 2 3.63 -7.35 -24.10
N LYS A 3 2.98 -7.75 -25.19
CA LYS A 3 2.86 -9.17 -25.59
C LYS A 3 4.23 -9.82 -25.83
N GLU A 4 5.09 -9.15 -26.58
CA GLU A 4 6.45 -9.65 -26.90
C GLU A 4 7.27 -9.97 -25.64
N TYR A 5 7.22 -9.09 -24.63
CA TYR A 5 7.93 -9.31 -23.37
C TYR A 5 7.32 -10.44 -22.56
N ARG A 6 5.99 -10.57 -22.61
CA ARG A 6 5.28 -11.65 -21.92
C ARG A 6 5.62 -13.02 -22.50
N GLU A 7 5.59 -13.13 -23.84
CA GLU A 7 5.93 -14.36 -24.54
C GLU A 7 7.37 -14.78 -24.29
N LYS A 8 8.31 -13.83 -24.36
CA LYS A 8 9.72 -14.11 -24.07
C LYS A 8 9.93 -14.56 -22.61
N TYR A 9 9.35 -13.83 -21.65
CA TYR A 9 9.44 -14.20 -20.24
C TYR A 9 8.92 -15.63 -20.00
N ASN A 10 7.73 -15.95 -20.51
CA ASN A 10 7.12 -17.26 -20.34
C ASN A 10 7.96 -18.37 -20.98
N SER A 11 8.61 -18.13 -22.12
CA SER A 11 9.46 -19.11 -22.79
C SER A 11 10.78 -19.39 -22.08
N GLU A 12 11.29 -18.43 -21.30
CA GLU A 12 12.55 -18.54 -20.55
C GLU A 12 12.35 -18.92 -19.07
N PHE A 13 11.11 -18.93 -18.58
CA PHE A 13 10.80 -19.28 -17.19
C PHE A 13 11.07 -20.76 -16.90
N SER A 14 11.66 -21.03 -15.72
CA SER A 14 11.73 -22.37 -15.15
C SER A 14 11.54 -22.35 -13.64
N GLU A 15 10.94 -23.41 -13.09
CA GLU A 15 10.74 -23.59 -11.64
C GLU A 15 12.09 -23.57 -10.90
N GLU A 16 13.13 -24.19 -11.48
CA GLU A 16 14.48 -24.18 -10.89
C GLU A 16 15.03 -22.75 -10.73
N THR A 17 14.82 -21.89 -11.73
CA THR A 17 15.22 -20.48 -11.67
C THR A 17 14.41 -19.73 -10.62
N TYR A 18 13.12 -20.02 -10.50
CA TYR A 18 12.26 -19.41 -9.49
C TYR A 18 12.67 -19.83 -8.06
N GLU A 19 13.01 -21.08 -7.82
CA GLU A 19 13.51 -21.51 -6.51
C GLU A 19 14.84 -20.82 -6.13
N LYS A 20 15.75 -20.66 -7.09
CA LYS A 20 17.00 -19.90 -6.90
C LYS A 20 16.73 -18.43 -6.60
N PHE A 21 15.79 -17.83 -7.30
CA PHE A 21 15.35 -16.45 -7.09
C PHE A 21 14.79 -16.24 -5.67
N ILE A 22 13.88 -17.11 -5.21
CA ILE A 22 13.32 -17.03 -3.84
C ILE A 22 14.43 -17.18 -2.80
N LYS A 23 15.30 -18.15 -2.95
CA LYS A 23 16.43 -18.36 -2.03
C LYS A 23 17.39 -17.16 -1.99
N TYR A 24 17.64 -16.55 -3.13
CA TYR A 24 18.47 -15.34 -3.21
C TYR A 24 17.80 -14.17 -2.48
N LEU A 25 16.52 -13.95 -2.73
CA LEU A 25 15.75 -12.85 -2.16
C LEU A 25 15.65 -12.99 -0.63
N ASP A 26 15.38 -14.19 -0.10
CA ASP A 26 15.43 -14.48 1.34
C ASP A 26 16.83 -14.18 1.92
N GLY A 27 17.89 -14.46 1.17
CA GLY A 27 19.27 -14.25 1.58
C GLY A 27 19.69 -12.78 1.65
N LEU A 28 19.04 -11.86 0.92
CA LEU A 28 19.43 -10.44 0.87
C LEU A 28 19.35 -9.71 2.22
N CYS A 29 18.44 -10.14 3.08
CA CYS A 29 18.28 -9.64 4.44
C CYS A 29 18.37 -10.74 5.51
N GLY A 30 18.73 -11.96 5.13
CA GLY A 30 18.85 -13.11 6.06
C GLY A 30 17.53 -13.52 6.72
N HIS A 31 16.40 -13.23 6.07
CA HIS A 31 15.06 -13.52 6.58
C HIS A 31 14.17 -14.12 5.50
N LYS A 32 13.45 -15.19 5.84
CA LYS A 32 12.50 -15.81 4.94
C LYS A 32 11.26 -14.94 4.77
N ILE A 33 10.88 -14.65 3.54
CA ILE A 33 9.68 -13.88 3.24
C ILE A 33 8.44 -14.73 3.52
N GLU A 34 7.51 -14.20 4.32
CA GLU A 34 6.33 -14.92 4.78
C GLU A 34 5.11 -14.82 3.86
N PHE A 35 5.19 -13.99 2.83
CA PHE A 35 4.13 -13.86 1.84
C PHE A 35 4.58 -14.41 0.48
N ARG A 36 3.59 -14.82 -0.33
CA ARG A 36 3.90 -15.37 -1.65
C ARG A 36 4.39 -14.28 -2.59
N ILE A 37 5.46 -14.60 -3.34
CA ILE A 37 6.00 -13.80 -4.44
C ILE A 37 5.59 -14.49 -5.73
N ALA A 38 5.09 -13.73 -6.68
CA ALA A 38 4.65 -14.26 -7.96
C ALA A 38 5.84 -14.67 -8.82
N GLU A 39 5.65 -15.69 -9.62
CA GLU A 39 6.63 -16.21 -10.57
C GLU A 39 6.91 -15.25 -11.73
N THR A 40 6.22 -14.12 -11.76
CA THR A 40 6.29 -13.21 -12.92
C THR A 40 6.15 -11.74 -12.54
N PRO A 41 6.92 -10.83 -13.15
CA PRO A 41 6.60 -9.40 -13.21
C PRO A 41 5.47 -9.15 -14.21
N ILE A 42 5.03 -7.88 -14.30
CA ILE A 42 4.16 -7.43 -15.37
C ILE A 42 4.87 -6.41 -16.26
N PHE A 43 4.44 -6.32 -17.54
CA PHE A 43 5.00 -5.39 -18.52
C PHE A 43 3.91 -4.45 -19.00
N LEU A 44 3.94 -3.19 -18.55
CA LEU A 44 2.91 -2.20 -18.78
C LEU A 44 3.04 -1.57 -20.18
N PRO A 45 2.01 -1.61 -21.02
CA PRO A 45 2.01 -0.86 -22.27
C PRO A 45 1.77 0.64 -22.00
N ASP A 46 2.32 1.49 -22.87
CA ASP A 46 2.34 2.95 -22.69
C ASP A 46 0.96 3.58 -22.51
N HIS A 47 -0.06 3.06 -23.22
CA HIS A 47 -1.42 3.59 -23.07
C HIS A 47 -1.99 3.36 -21.67
N LEU A 48 -1.81 2.14 -21.10
CA LEU A 48 -2.27 1.82 -19.75
C LEU A 48 -1.47 2.61 -18.70
N LEU A 49 -0.15 2.73 -18.89
CA LEU A 49 0.71 3.54 -18.04
C LEU A 49 0.24 5.00 -18.00
N THR A 50 -0.10 5.58 -19.17
CA THR A 50 -0.63 6.94 -19.25
C THR A 50 -1.93 7.11 -18.48
N GLU A 51 -2.85 6.16 -18.61
CA GLU A 51 -4.12 6.19 -17.87
C GLU A 51 -3.91 6.06 -16.34
N ILE A 52 -2.98 5.19 -15.92
CA ILE A 52 -2.65 5.00 -14.49
C ILE A 52 -2.07 6.31 -13.91
N ILE A 53 -1.15 6.96 -14.62
CA ILE A 53 -0.55 8.22 -14.17
C ILE A 53 -1.60 9.32 -14.14
N SER A 54 -2.41 9.47 -15.18
CA SER A 54 -3.48 10.47 -15.21
C SER A 54 -4.47 10.28 -14.06
N ALA A 55 -4.83 9.03 -13.76
CA ALA A 55 -5.70 8.71 -12.62
C ALA A 55 -5.06 9.09 -11.30
N SER A 56 -3.76 8.79 -11.12
CA SER A 56 -3.07 9.09 -9.88
C SER A 56 -2.81 10.59 -9.68
N ASP A 57 -2.54 11.35 -10.75
CA ASP A 57 -2.37 12.81 -10.70
C ASP A 57 -3.67 13.51 -10.31
N GLU A 58 -4.81 13.03 -10.82
CA GLU A 58 -6.13 13.54 -10.46
C GLU A 58 -6.40 13.32 -8.96
N LEU A 59 -6.09 12.12 -8.43
CA LEU A 59 -6.30 11.78 -7.03
C LEU A 59 -5.36 12.55 -6.09
N THR A 60 -4.08 12.64 -6.41
CA THR A 60 -3.10 13.39 -5.59
C THR A 60 -3.41 14.87 -5.56
N SER A 61 -3.86 15.44 -6.69
CA SER A 61 -4.33 16.83 -6.75
C SER A 61 -5.55 17.06 -5.85
N ALA A 62 -6.50 16.12 -5.82
CA ALA A 62 -7.68 16.21 -4.97
C ALA A 62 -7.32 16.17 -3.47
N ILE A 63 -6.37 15.31 -3.07
CA ILE A 63 -5.89 15.20 -1.68
C ILE A 63 -5.31 16.53 -1.17
N SER A 64 -4.70 17.33 -2.04
CA SER A 64 -4.07 18.60 -1.69
C SER A 64 -5.07 19.75 -1.46
N THR A 65 -6.37 19.51 -1.70
CA THR A 65 -7.37 20.59 -1.63
C THR A 65 -7.90 20.81 -0.21
N LYS A 66 -8.30 22.04 0.09
CA LYS A 66 -8.99 22.37 1.34
C LYS A 66 -10.30 21.59 1.47
N GLU A 67 -11.02 21.42 0.36
CA GLU A 67 -12.27 20.69 0.31
C GLU A 67 -12.10 19.24 0.77
N PHE A 68 -10.99 18.57 0.38
CA PHE A 68 -10.66 17.23 0.84
C PHE A 68 -10.40 17.19 2.36
N HIS A 69 -9.63 18.15 2.87
CA HIS A 69 -9.36 18.26 4.31
C HIS A 69 -10.64 18.49 5.12
N ASP A 70 -11.51 19.38 4.64
CA ASP A 70 -12.79 19.67 5.31
C ASP A 70 -13.71 18.43 5.27
N PHE A 71 -13.78 17.73 4.14
CA PHE A 71 -14.56 16.50 4.00
C PHE A 71 -14.06 15.38 4.92
N THR A 72 -12.74 15.16 4.98
CA THR A 72 -12.15 14.07 5.75
C THR A 72 -11.88 14.42 7.22
N ARG A 73 -12.24 15.60 7.68
CA ARG A 73 -12.11 15.98 9.11
C ARG A 73 -12.83 15.01 10.03
N ASN A 74 -14.03 14.61 9.62
CA ASN A 74 -14.87 13.68 10.39
C ASN A 74 -14.49 12.19 10.17
N ALA A 75 -13.46 11.91 9.38
CA ALA A 75 -12.95 10.54 9.24
C ALA A 75 -12.24 10.05 10.50
N ILE A 76 -11.62 10.98 11.26
CA ILE A 76 -10.90 10.66 12.49
C ILE A 76 -11.92 10.45 13.60
N PRO A 77 -11.99 9.25 14.22
CA PRO A 77 -12.93 9.01 15.31
C PRO A 77 -12.67 9.95 16.50
N PRO A 78 -13.72 10.41 17.21
CA PRO A 78 -13.57 11.28 18.37
C PRO A 78 -12.60 10.70 19.41
N GLY A 79 -11.62 11.52 19.82
CA GLY A 79 -10.61 11.13 20.80
C GLY A 79 -9.41 10.34 20.25
N LEU A 80 -9.35 10.11 18.92
CA LEU A 80 -8.20 9.46 18.27
C LEU A 80 -7.34 10.43 17.45
N GLU A 81 -7.62 11.72 17.49
CA GLU A 81 -6.85 12.72 16.78
C GLU A 81 -5.44 12.83 17.36
N THR A 82 -4.44 12.63 16.52
CA THR A 82 -3.01 12.82 16.86
C THR A 82 -2.62 14.26 16.55
N PRO A 83 -1.95 14.98 17.48
CA PRO A 83 -1.47 16.33 17.24
C PRO A 83 -0.38 16.43 16.17
N ASN A 84 -0.16 17.66 15.68
CA ASN A 84 0.94 18.02 14.75
C ASN A 84 0.83 17.31 13.40
N GLU A 85 -0.40 17.20 12.87
CA GLU A 85 -0.65 16.64 11.55
C GLU A 85 -0.06 17.53 10.44
N GLU A 86 0.72 16.92 9.55
CA GLU A 86 1.20 17.57 8.33
C GLU A 86 0.04 17.76 7.30
N PRO A 87 0.10 18.77 6.41
CA PRO A 87 -0.97 19.05 5.46
C PRO A 87 -1.18 17.97 4.39
N HIS A 88 -0.29 17.01 4.29
CA HIS A 88 -0.35 15.86 3.37
C HIS A 88 0.34 14.64 3.98
N PRO A 89 0.07 13.42 3.50
CA PRO A 89 0.79 12.24 3.96
C PRO A 89 2.23 12.27 3.46
N SER A 90 3.21 11.94 4.30
CA SER A 90 4.63 11.84 3.88
C SER A 90 4.86 10.68 2.91
N LEU A 91 4.07 9.61 3.04
CA LEU A 91 4.06 8.43 2.18
C LEU A 91 2.62 8.12 1.78
N LEU A 92 2.42 7.88 0.49
CA LEU A 92 1.10 7.58 -0.07
C LEU A 92 1.18 6.37 -0.98
N SER A 93 0.20 5.49 -0.91
CA SER A 93 -0.02 4.51 -1.97
C SER A 93 -1.42 4.58 -2.54
N ILE A 94 -1.51 4.28 -3.85
CA ILE A 94 -2.75 4.27 -4.62
C ILE A 94 -2.85 2.92 -5.34
N ASP A 95 -3.87 2.15 -5.03
CA ASP A 95 -4.08 0.82 -5.58
C ASP A 95 -5.10 0.86 -6.71
N PHE A 96 -4.69 0.44 -7.91
CA PHE A 96 -5.54 0.35 -9.08
C PHE A 96 -5.74 -1.10 -9.53
N ALA A 97 -6.99 -1.51 -9.69
CA ALA A 97 -7.36 -2.68 -10.48
C ALA A 97 -7.17 -2.39 -11.97
N ILE A 98 -6.77 -3.38 -12.73
CA ILE A 98 -6.80 -3.30 -14.19
C ILE A 98 -8.08 -3.93 -14.69
N CYS A 99 -8.91 -3.11 -15.33
CA CYS A 99 -10.24 -3.46 -15.81
C CYS A 99 -10.32 -3.30 -17.32
N LYS A 100 -11.31 -3.93 -17.94
CA LYS A 100 -11.63 -3.74 -19.35
C LYS A 100 -12.82 -2.81 -19.49
N GLY A 101 -12.65 -1.73 -20.23
CA GLY A 101 -13.72 -0.78 -20.51
C GLY A 101 -14.65 -1.25 -21.62
N GLU A 102 -15.75 -0.54 -21.83
CA GLU A 102 -16.70 -0.78 -22.92
C GLU A 102 -16.07 -0.58 -24.31
N ASP A 103 -15.03 0.24 -24.38
CA ASP A 103 -14.21 0.45 -25.57
C ASP A 103 -13.25 -0.72 -25.88
N GLY A 104 -13.26 -1.77 -25.05
CA GLY A 104 -12.41 -2.94 -25.15
C GLY A 104 -10.97 -2.74 -24.71
N LYS A 105 -10.59 -1.53 -24.24
CA LYS A 105 -9.25 -1.22 -23.74
C LYS A 105 -9.14 -1.47 -22.24
N LEU A 106 -7.88 -1.55 -21.78
CA LEU A 106 -7.56 -1.66 -20.36
C LEU A 106 -7.54 -0.28 -19.72
N HIS A 107 -8.20 -0.16 -18.57
CA HIS A 107 -8.30 1.06 -17.77
C HIS A 107 -8.03 0.77 -16.29
N PRO A 108 -7.42 1.70 -15.55
CA PRO A 108 -7.32 1.59 -14.10
C PRO A 108 -8.66 1.93 -13.43
N GLN A 109 -9.00 1.21 -12.37
CA GLN A 109 -10.07 1.57 -11.44
C GLN A 109 -9.53 1.58 -10.02
N LEU A 110 -9.79 2.65 -9.28
CA LEU A 110 -9.32 2.82 -7.91
C LEU A 110 -9.90 1.73 -6.99
N ILE A 111 -9.04 1.10 -6.23
CA ILE A 111 -9.40 0.14 -5.17
C ILE A 111 -9.34 0.79 -3.81
N GLU A 112 -8.20 1.42 -3.48
CA GLU A 112 -7.99 2.13 -2.22
C GLU A 112 -6.83 3.13 -2.31
N LEU A 113 -6.83 4.07 -1.37
CA LEU A 113 -5.70 4.95 -1.08
C LEU A 113 -5.25 4.68 0.35
N GLN A 114 -3.95 4.80 0.59
CA GLN A 114 -3.37 4.61 1.92
C GLN A 114 -2.35 5.70 2.22
N GLY A 115 -2.63 6.52 3.22
CA GLY A 115 -1.66 7.48 3.80
C GLY A 115 -0.71 6.82 4.81
N PHE A 116 -0.66 5.50 4.81
CA PHE A 116 0.04 4.63 5.73
C PHE A 116 0.80 3.54 4.94
N ALA A 117 1.45 3.95 3.88
CA ALA A 117 2.06 3.06 2.91
C ALA A 117 3.33 2.37 3.42
N SER A 118 3.62 1.18 2.89
CA SER A 118 4.80 0.36 3.22
C SER A 118 5.34 -0.35 2.00
N LEU A 119 6.35 -1.18 2.20
CA LEU A 119 7.01 -2.00 1.19
C LEU A 119 7.85 -1.22 0.18
N TYR A 120 8.28 -0.01 0.54
CA TYR A 120 9.17 0.79 -0.31
C TYR A 120 10.53 0.13 -0.49
N CYS A 121 11.18 -0.22 0.60
CA CYS A 121 12.52 -0.83 0.55
C CYS A 121 12.49 -2.28 0.08
N TYR A 122 11.42 -3.02 0.38
CA TYR A 122 11.22 -4.37 -0.16
C TYR A 122 11.13 -4.39 -1.69
N GLN A 123 10.49 -3.39 -2.31
CA GLN A 123 10.39 -3.34 -3.77
C GLN A 123 11.75 -3.23 -4.45
N GLU A 124 12.72 -2.62 -3.78
CA GLU A 124 14.08 -2.57 -4.29
C GLU A 124 14.78 -3.93 -4.25
N LEU A 125 14.62 -4.67 -3.15
CA LEU A 125 15.09 -6.06 -3.08
C LEU A 125 14.48 -6.92 -4.18
N LEU A 126 13.18 -6.77 -4.42
CA LEU A 126 12.46 -7.52 -5.44
C LEU A 126 12.93 -7.16 -6.84
N ASN A 127 13.14 -5.85 -7.14
CA ASN A 127 13.65 -5.37 -8.42
C ASN A 127 15.05 -5.93 -8.71
N GLU A 128 15.96 -5.87 -7.73
CA GLU A 128 17.31 -6.45 -7.83
C GLU A 128 17.25 -7.95 -8.17
N ALA A 129 16.46 -8.71 -7.41
CA ALA A 129 16.34 -10.15 -7.60
C ALA A 129 15.68 -10.50 -8.93
N MET A 130 14.61 -9.81 -9.35
CA MET A 130 13.95 -10.04 -10.64
C MET A 130 14.91 -9.83 -11.80
N ARG A 131 15.69 -8.74 -11.80
CA ARG A 131 16.68 -8.46 -12.85
C ARG A 131 17.82 -9.46 -12.92
N LYS A 132 18.17 -10.05 -11.78
CA LYS A 132 19.26 -11.02 -11.70
C LYS A 132 18.88 -12.39 -12.27
N PHE A 133 17.64 -12.82 -12.08
CA PHE A 133 17.23 -14.19 -12.38
C PHE A 133 16.35 -14.33 -13.62
N PHE A 134 15.66 -13.26 -14.02
CA PHE A 134 14.67 -13.33 -15.07
C PHE A 134 14.92 -12.32 -16.18
N PHE A 135 14.32 -12.60 -17.32
CA PHE A 135 14.29 -11.64 -18.41
C PHE A 135 13.52 -10.38 -18.02
N ILE A 136 14.23 -9.27 -17.93
CA ILE A 136 13.68 -7.92 -17.87
C ILE A 136 14.25 -7.16 -19.06
N PRO A 137 13.40 -6.51 -19.90
CA PRO A 137 13.89 -5.73 -21.03
C PRO A 137 14.93 -4.69 -20.59
N GLU A 138 15.96 -4.45 -21.40
CA GLU A 138 17.03 -3.48 -21.09
C GLU A 138 16.46 -2.09 -20.77
N ARG A 139 15.41 -1.67 -21.51
CA ARG A 139 14.70 -0.40 -21.30
C ARG A 139 13.61 -0.48 -20.20
N GLY A 140 13.35 -1.67 -19.66
CA GLY A 140 12.33 -1.89 -18.66
C GLY A 140 12.68 -1.20 -17.34
N LYS A 141 11.87 -0.24 -16.91
CA LYS A 141 12.01 0.50 -15.66
C LYS A 141 10.83 0.20 -14.73
N SER A 142 11.10 0.02 -13.45
CA SER A 142 10.06 -0.01 -12.40
C SER A 142 9.86 1.37 -11.76
N TYR A 143 10.86 2.23 -11.87
CA TYR A 143 10.84 3.60 -11.35
C TYR A 143 10.08 4.54 -12.29
N PHE A 144 9.55 5.61 -11.72
CA PHE A 144 8.84 6.66 -12.45
C PHE A 144 9.68 7.95 -12.52
N TYR A 145 9.52 8.86 -11.58
CA TYR A 145 10.20 10.16 -11.61
C TYR A 145 11.57 10.16 -10.90
N VAL A 146 12.17 9.01 -10.77
CA VAL A 146 13.55 8.80 -10.34
C VAL A 146 14.29 7.93 -11.36
N LYS A 147 15.57 8.19 -11.55
CA LYS A 147 16.31 7.60 -12.68
C LYS A 147 16.82 6.19 -12.40
N ASP A 148 17.24 5.92 -11.15
CA ASP A 148 17.96 4.71 -10.76
C ASP A 148 17.74 4.36 -9.27
N HIS A 149 18.41 3.31 -8.82
CA HIS A 149 18.40 2.82 -7.45
C HIS A 149 18.84 3.87 -6.44
N GLU A 150 19.94 4.58 -6.73
CA GLU A 150 20.54 5.54 -5.81
C GLU A 150 19.58 6.71 -5.55
N GLU A 151 18.97 7.24 -6.61
CA GLU A 151 18.00 8.32 -6.48
C GLU A 151 16.70 7.84 -5.80
N TYR A 152 16.25 6.62 -6.11
CA TYR A 152 15.10 6.04 -5.42
C TYR A 152 15.32 5.92 -3.91
N VAL A 153 16.45 5.34 -3.49
CA VAL A 153 16.78 5.18 -2.07
C VAL A 153 16.93 6.54 -1.40
N GLU A 154 17.51 7.52 -2.09
CA GLU A 154 17.67 8.87 -1.54
C GLU A 154 16.32 9.58 -1.34
N GLU A 155 15.37 9.46 -2.27
CA GLU A 155 14.03 10.03 -2.10
C GLU A 155 13.24 9.34 -0.96
N VAL A 156 13.36 8.02 -0.82
CA VAL A 156 12.81 7.29 0.33
C VAL A 156 13.46 7.74 1.64
N ARG A 157 14.80 7.91 1.65
CA ARG A 157 15.56 8.40 2.81
C ARG A 157 15.10 9.82 3.19
N LYS A 158 14.97 10.74 2.24
CA LYS A 158 14.47 12.10 2.48
C LYS A 158 13.08 12.09 3.13
N ALA A 159 12.16 11.29 2.61
CA ALA A 159 10.80 11.20 3.16
C ALA A 159 10.79 10.66 4.59
N ILE A 160 11.58 9.64 4.89
CA ILE A 160 11.55 8.95 6.18
C ILE A 160 12.52 9.60 7.18
N VAL A 161 13.78 9.80 6.79
CA VAL A 161 14.85 10.29 7.66
C VAL A 161 14.94 11.82 7.64
N GLY A 162 14.79 12.43 6.45
CA GLY A 162 15.00 13.87 6.28
C GLY A 162 16.44 14.28 6.62
N ASP A 163 16.58 15.39 7.34
CA ASP A 163 17.87 15.91 7.83
C ASP A 163 18.27 15.35 9.21
N THR A 164 17.49 14.39 9.74
CA THR A 164 17.73 13.77 11.05
C THR A 164 18.81 12.69 10.94
N ASP A 165 19.56 12.43 12.01
CA ASP A 165 20.44 11.27 12.08
C ASP A 165 19.57 9.99 12.04
N PRO A 166 19.86 9.00 11.16
CA PRO A 166 19.11 7.75 11.12
C PRO A 166 18.99 7.03 12.49
N GLU A 167 19.94 7.25 13.40
CA GLU A 167 19.86 6.71 14.77
C GLU A 167 18.70 7.31 15.58
N ASN A 168 18.29 8.54 15.28
CA ASN A 168 17.16 9.24 15.91
C ASN A 168 15.82 9.00 15.21
N VAL A 169 15.80 8.10 14.22
CA VAL A 169 14.61 7.69 13.48
C VAL A 169 14.32 6.21 13.72
N ILE A 170 13.09 5.89 14.05
CA ILE A 170 12.67 4.48 14.22
C ILE A 170 11.55 4.10 13.25
N LEU A 171 11.53 2.84 12.81
CA LEU A 171 10.36 2.21 12.24
C LEU A 171 9.62 1.52 13.39
N MET A 172 8.46 2.05 13.77
CA MET A 172 7.73 1.56 14.94
C MET A 172 6.58 0.64 14.55
N ASP A 173 6.54 -0.55 15.14
CA ASP A 173 5.42 -1.49 14.98
C ASP A 173 5.19 -2.29 16.28
N ILE A 174 4.14 -3.12 16.29
CA ILE A 174 3.87 -4.10 17.35
C ILE A 174 4.63 -5.38 17.00
N GLU A 175 5.59 -5.79 17.85
CA GLU A 175 6.39 -7.00 17.62
C GLU A 175 6.89 -7.07 16.15
N PRO A 176 7.71 -6.11 15.70
CA PRO A 176 8.10 -5.96 14.29
C PRO A 176 8.58 -7.26 13.64
N GLU A 177 9.31 -8.09 14.38
CA GLU A 177 9.87 -9.37 13.93
C GLU A 177 8.80 -10.45 13.63
N LYS A 178 7.56 -10.25 14.11
CA LYS A 178 6.41 -11.13 13.86
C LYS A 178 5.51 -10.65 12.74
N GLN A 179 5.80 -9.47 12.19
CA GLN A 179 5.01 -8.93 11.08
C GLN A 179 5.35 -9.64 9.77
N LYS A 180 4.32 -10.02 9.00
CA LYS A 180 4.52 -10.65 7.67
C LYS A 180 5.39 -9.79 6.73
N THR A 181 5.40 -8.48 6.95
CA THR A 181 6.18 -7.51 6.18
C THR A 181 7.54 -7.21 6.78
N TYR A 182 8.03 -8.01 7.75
CA TYR A 182 9.32 -7.78 8.42
C TYR A 182 10.50 -7.67 7.47
N ILE A 183 10.44 -8.32 6.31
CA ILE A 183 11.44 -8.17 5.25
C ILE A 183 11.61 -6.70 4.79
N ASP A 184 10.52 -5.91 4.73
CA ASP A 184 10.58 -4.49 4.40
C ASP A 184 11.26 -3.67 5.51
N PHE A 185 11.08 -4.07 6.76
CA PHE A 185 11.73 -3.42 7.91
C PHE A 185 13.24 -3.65 7.89
N LEU A 186 13.67 -4.87 7.60
CA LEU A 186 15.08 -5.20 7.41
C LEU A 186 15.70 -4.51 6.19
N ALA A 187 14.93 -4.41 5.09
CA ALA A 187 15.35 -3.65 3.92
C ALA A 187 15.46 -2.14 4.21
N THR A 188 14.55 -1.60 5.04
CA THR A 188 14.59 -0.20 5.49
C THR A 188 15.86 0.07 6.31
N GLU A 189 16.20 -0.82 7.24
CA GLU A 189 17.48 -0.71 7.97
C GLU A 189 18.69 -0.81 7.03
N LYS A 190 18.66 -1.76 6.09
CA LYS A 190 19.75 -1.98 5.12
C LYS A 190 20.02 -0.76 4.24
N TYR A 191 18.96 -0.14 3.69
CA TYR A 191 19.12 0.93 2.70
C TYR A 191 19.21 2.34 3.31
N ILE A 192 18.50 2.62 4.39
CA ILE A 192 18.43 3.97 4.96
C ILE A 192 18.79 4.05 6.45
N GLY A 193 19.22 2.94 7.06
CA GLY A 193 19.73 2.91 8.44
C GLY A 193 18.68 2.99 9.54
N VAL A 194 17.39 2.98 9.21
CA VAL A 194 16.28 3.10 10.17
C VAL A 194 15.91 1.73 10.72
N LYS A 195 16.01 1.56 12.04
CA LYS A 195 15.78 0.28 12.71
C LYS A 195 14.31 0.07 13.06
N PRO A 196 13.81 -1.19 12.97
CA PRO A 196 12.55 -1.55 13.58
C PRO A 196 12.66 -1.55 15.11
N VAL A 197 11.66 -0.93 15.77
CA VAL A 197 11.56 -0.85 17.23
C VAL A 197 10.12 -1.18 17.62
N CYS A 198 9.97 -2.09 18.60
CA CYS A 198 8.63 -2.40 19.12
C CYS A 198 8.08 -1.21 19.91
N ILE A 199 6.79 -0.91 19.74
CA ILE A 199 6.11 0.16 20.49
C ILE A 199 6.28 0.01 22.01
N THR A 200 6.44 -1.21 22.51
CA THR A 200 6.63 -1.52 23.93
C THR A 200 8.01 -1.10 24.46
N GLU A 201 8.99 -0.89 23.56
CA GLU A 201 10.36 -0.48 23.90
C GLU A 201 10.53 1.04 23.91
N VAL A 202 9.50 1.79 23.46
CA VAL A 202 9.53 3.26 23.46
C VAL A 202 9.36 3.79 24.87
N ILE A 203 10.24 4.69 25.27
CA ILE A 203 10.32 5.31 26.61
C ILE A 203 9.89 6.77 26.48
N LYS A 204 8.87 7.19 27.24
CA LYS A 204 8.41 8.59 27.30
C LYS A 204 9.03 9.33 28.47
N ARG A 205 9.55 10.53 28.22
CA ARG A 205 10.03 11.48 29.22
C ARG A 205 9.49 12.90 28.89
N GLY A 206 8.42 13.29 29.52
CA GLY A 206 7.70 14.51 29.17
C GLY A 206 7.12 14.43 27.76
N ARG A 207 7.50 15.35 26.90
CA ARG A 207 7.10 15.36 25.48
C ARG A 207 8.04 14.55 24.58
N LYS A 208 9.20 14.08 25.09
CA LYS A 208 10.23 13.37 24.31
C LYS A 208 10.08 11.88 24.42
N LEU A 209 10.39 11.18 23.32
CA LEU A 209 10.46 9.73 23.24
C LEU A 209 11.90 9.27 23.05
N PHE A 210 12.21 8.09 23.58
CA PHE A 210 13.53 7.45 23.52
C PHE A 210 13.35 5.94 23.28
N TYR A 211 14.38 5.30 22.78
CA TYR A 211 14.53 3.84 22.77
C TYR A 211 15.91 3.45 23.26
N LYS A 212 16.14 2.18 23.59
CA LYS A 212 17.46 1.71 24.03
C LYS A 212 18.21 1.05 22.89
N ARG A 213 19.50 1.46 22.73
CA ARG A 213 20.45 0.82 21.83
C ARG A 213 21.80 0.70 22.53
N ASP A 214 22.35 -0.51 22.57
CA ASP A 214 23.67 -0.80 23.23
C ASP A 214 23.73 -0.27 24.65
N GLY A 215 22.61 -0.37 25.41
CA GLY A 215 22.52 0.11 26.81
C GLY A 215 22.34 1.63 26.97
N LYS A 216 22.32 2.40 25.89
CA LYS A 216 22.10 3.86 25.90
C LYS A 216 20.67 4.20 25.51
N GLU A 217 20.12 5.27 26.10
CA GLU A 217 18.87 5.87 25.65
C GLU A 217 19.16 6.81 24.49
N ILE A 218 18.57 6.54 23.34
CA ILE A 218 18.67 7.32 22.10
C ILE A 218 17.38 8.12 21.94
N PRO A 219 17.42 9.44 21.72
CA PRO A 219 16.22 10.23 21.47
C PRO A 219 15.60 9.87 20.13
N ILE A 220 14.26 9.83 20.09
CA ILE A 220 13.48 9.62 18.87
C ILE A 220 12.98 10.98 18.42
N GLU A 221 13.40 11.40 17.23
CA GLU A 221 12.97 12.66 16.60
C GLU A 221 11.94 12.43 15.49
N ARG A 222 12.00 11.25 14.84
CA ARG A 222 11.07 10.86 13.79
C ARG A 222 10.62 9.41 13.97
N ILE A 223 9.36 9.15 13.64
CA ILE A 223 8.76 7.82 13.73
C ILE A 223 8.14 7.46 12.37
N TYR A 224 8.72 6.48 11.67
CA TYR A 224 8.04 5.79 10.60
C TYR A 224 7.04 4.82 11.21
N ASN A 225 5.79 5.28 11.32
CA ASN A 225 4.75 4.56 12.04
C ASN A 225 4.16 3.45 11.18
N ARG A 226 4.18 2.23 11.71
CA ARG A 226 3.56 1.04 11.13
C ARG A 226 2.49 0.43 12.04
N VAL A 227 2.30 0.98 13.23
CA VAL A 227 1.29 0.53 14.19
C VAL A 227 -0.12 0.84 13.67
N ILE A 228 -0.93 -0.19 13.54
CA ILE A 228 -2.33 -0.11 13.13
C ILE A 228 -3.21 0.02 14.38
N ASN A 229 -3.99 1.08 14.48
CA ASN A 229 -4.83 1.36 15.65
C ASN A 229 -5.78 0.20 15.98
N ASP A 230 -6.43 -0.39 14.99
CA ASP A 230 -7.33 -1.54 15.19
C ASP A 230 -6.60 -2.75 15.78
N GLU A 231 -5.35 -3.00 15.39
CA GLU A 231 -4.53 -4.06 15.96
C GLU A 231 -4.20 -3.75 17.40
N LEU A 232 -3.78 -2.53 17.67
CA LEU A 232 -3.45 -2.07 19.03
C LEU A 232 -4.67 -2.15 19.97
N GLU A 233 -5.85 -1.81 19.49
CA GLU A 233 -7.09 -1.94 20.25
C GLU A 233 -7.44 -3.40 20.59
N ARG A 234 -7.17 -4.34 19.69
CA ARG A 234 -7.37 -5.78 19.92
C ARG A 234 -6.31 -6.39 20.84
N ARG A 235 -5.06 -5.89 20.75
CA ARG A 235 -3.89 -6.38 21.51
C ARG A 235 -3.80 -5.74 22.89
N LYS A 236 -4.77 -6.06 23.78
CA LYS A 236 -4.79 -5.54 25.17
C LYS A 236 -3.61 -6.02 26.04
N ASP A 237 -2.87 -7.01 25.56
CA ASP A 237 -1.62 -7.52 26.13
C ASP A 237 -0.42 -6.58 25.88
N VAL A 238 -0.44 -5.79 24.80
CA VAL A 238 0.61 -4.83 24.45
C VAL A 238 0.55 -3.62 25.39
N LYS A 239 1.61 -3.40 26.16
CA LYS A 239 1.74 -2.28 27.08
C LYS A 239 2.80 -1.31 26.57
N TYR A 240 2.46 -0.06 26.43
CA TYR A 240 3.34 1.01 25.99
C TYR A 240 3.11 2.27 26.85
N ASN A 241 4.03 3.23 26.81
CA ASN A 241 4.13 4.29 27.82
C ASN A 241 3.76 5.70 27.33
N PHE A 242 3.19 5.82 26.15
CA PHE A 242 2.73 7.10 25.59
C PHE A 242 1.35 6.93 24.96
N SER A 243 0.68 8.02 24.62
CA SER A 243 -0.53 8.00 23.78
C SER A 243 -0.25 8.65 22.44
N PHE A 244 -0.88 8.16 21.36
CA PHE A 244 -0.87 8.86 20.08
C PHE A 244 -1.52 10.25 20.13
N GLN A 245 -2.33 10.51 21.17
CA GLN A 245 -2.97 11.82 21.43
C GLN A 245 -2.09 12.75 22.27
N ASP A 246 -0.93 12.28 22.75
CA ASP A 246 0.03 13.14 23.43
C ASP A 246 0.63 14.16 22.44
N ASP A 247 0.84 15.38 22.89
CA ASP A 247 1.62 16.38 22.16
C ASP A 247 3.12 16.08 22.33
N LEU A 248 3.67 15.31 21.40
CA LEU A 248 5.02 14.78 21.42
C LEU A 248 5.98 15.59 20.53
N ASP A 249 7.24 15.72 20.94
CA ASP A 249 8.31 16.36 20.18
C ASP A 249 8.89 15.38 19.13
N VAL A 250 8.04 14.82 18.27
CA VAL A 250 8.43 13.90 17.20
C VAL A 250 7.71 14.27 15.89
N LYS A 251 8.36 14.03 14.76
CA LYS A 251 7.73 14.06 13.45
C LYS A 251 7.21 12.66 13.09
N TRP A 252 5.92 12.56 12.83
CA TRP A 252 5.29 11.33 12.37
C TRP A 252 5.45 11.18 10.85
N ILE A 253 6.12 10.14 10.41
CA ILE A 253 6.09 9.66 9.04
C ILE A 253 5.00 8.60 8.97
N ALA A 254 4.08 8.71 8.01
CA ALA A 254 2.79 8.03 8.05
C ALA A 254 2.02 8.43 9.34
N HIS A 255 1.72 9.75 9.44
CA HIS A 255 1.00 10.32 10.58
C HIS A 255 -0.33 9.58 10.83
N PRO A 256 -0.68 9.25 12.10
CA PRO A 256 -1.86 8.41 12.40
C PRO A 256 -3.19 8.93 11.83
N ASN A 257 -3.38 10.24 11.74
CA ASN A 257 -4.61 10.82 11.18
C ASN A 257 -4.80 10.48 9.70
N TRP A 258 -3.71 10.34 8.93
CA TRP A 258 -3.77 10.01 7.51
C TRP A 258 -4.24 8.57 7.25
N PHE A 259 -4.14 7.69 8.25
CA PHE A 259 -4.78 6.39 8.24
C PHE A 259 -6.30 6.48 8.08
N TYR A 260 -6.92 7.44 8.77
CA TYR A 260 -8.36 7.66 8.71
C TYR A 260 -8.77 8.48 7.48
N ARG A 261 -8.02 9.56 7.19
CA ARG A 261 -8.32 10.45 6.06
C ARG A 261 -8.25 9.74 4.72
N LEU A 262 -7.19 8.95 4.49
CA LEU A 262 -7.00 8.13 3.28
C LEU A 262 -7.42 6.69 3.54
N SER A 263 -8.71 6.52 3.70
CA SER A 263 -9.38 5.24 3.91
C SER A 263 -10.58 5.13 2.96
N LYS A 264 -11.41 4.14 3.18
CA LYS A 264 -12.70 4.01 2.47
C LYS A 264 -13.63 5.21 2.73
N TYR A 265 -13.41 5.97 3.82
CA TYR A 265 -14.13 7.21 4.12
C TYR A 265 -13.97 8.27 3.02
N SER A 266 -12.79 8.38 2.42
CA SER A 266 -12.54 9.38 1.38
C SER A 266 -13.10 9.00 0.01
N MET A 267 -13.49 7.75 -0.22
CA MET A 267 -13.94 7.27 -1.54
C MET A 267 -15.14 8.05 -2.10
N PRO A 268 -16.18 8.43 -1.32
CA PRO A 268 -17.30 9.22 -1.83
C PRO A 268 -16.94 10.64 -2.28
N PHE A 269 -15.79 11.16 -1.84
CA PHE A 269 -15.31 12.50 -2.19
C PHE A 269 -14.93 12.61 -3.67
N TYR A 270 -14.28 11.58 -4.21
CA TYR A 270 -13.73 11.63 -5.56
C TYR A 270 -14.80 11.52 -6.63
N LYS A 271 -14.77 12.45 -7.61
CA LYS A 271 -15.67 12.48 -8.76
C LYS A 271 -14.86 12.28 -10.04
N SER A 272 -14.46 11.06 -10.28
CA SER A 272 -13.55 10.68 -11.36
C SER A 272 -14.05 9.43 -12.07
N LYS A 273 -13.79 9.31 -13.39
CA LYS A 273 -14.05 8.07 -14.16
C LYS A 273 -13.23 6.88 -13.66
N TYR A 274 -12.14 7.16 -12.94
CA TYR A 274 -11.23 6.15 -12.39
C TYR A 274 -11.65 5.64 -11.01
N VAL A 275 -12.68 6.26 -10.41
CA VAL A 275 -13.16 5.91 -9.07
C VAL A 275 -14.54 5.27 -9.20
N PRO A 276 -14.74 4.04 -8.71
CA PRO A 276 -16.04 3.41 -8.76
C PRO A 276 -17.04 4.22 -7.92
N GLU A 277 -18.27 4.35 -8.42
CA GLU A 277 -19.33 5.07 -7.71
C GLU A 277 -19.44 4.55 -6.28
N THR A 278 -19.30 5.46 -5.33
CA THR A 278 -19.23 5.15 -3.90
C THR A 278 -20.06 6.16 -3.12
N ARG A 279 -20.88 5.69 -2.18
CA ARG A 279 -21.65 6.52 -1.26
C ARG A 279 -21.62 5.90 0.15
N PHE A 280 -21.75 6.74 1.18
CA PHE A 280 -22.01 6.21 2.51
C PHE A 280 -23.34 5.47 2.53
N LEU A 281 -23.39 4.39 3.30
CA LEU A 281 -24.62 3.62 3.42
C LEU A 281 -25.77 4.42 4.06
N SER A 282 -25.41 5.38 4.92
CA SER A 282 -26.34 6.35 5.54
C SER A 282 -27.00 7.30 4.52
N ASP A 283 -26.38 7.54 3.37
CA ASP A 283 -26.90 8.49 2.36
C ASP A 283 -27.98 7.90 1.45
N PHE A 284 -28.31 6.62 1.65
CA PHE A 284 -29.34 5.96 0.84
C PHE A 284 -30.70 6.02 1.53
N GLU A 285 -31.62 6.80 0.97
CA GLU A 285 -33.05 6.71 1.30
C GLU A 285 -33.69 5.43 0.76
N LYS A 286 -33.28 5.06 -0.46
CA LYS A 286 -33.64 3.80 -1.14
C LYS A 286 -32.38 3.17 -1.71
N PHE A 287 -32.17 1.88 -1.40
CA PHE A 287 -31.05 1.13 -1.97
C PHE A 287 -31.25 0.83 -3.45
N PRO A 288 -30.14 0.69 -4.23
CA PRO A 288 -30.20 0.24 -5.62
C PRO A 288 -30.96 -1.08 -5.76
N ASP A 289 -31.60 -1.27 -6.91
CA ASP A 289 -32.31 -2.53 -7.19
C ASP A 289 -31.34 -3.61 -7.70
N ASP A 290 -30.16 -3.25 -8.22
CA ASP A 290 -29.09 -4.08 -8.80
C ASP A 290 -27.95 -4.33 -7.79
N LEU A 291 -28.27 -4.73 -6.55
CA LEU A 291 -27.31 -4.93 -5.46
C LEU A 291 -26.20 -5.93 -5.78
N GLU A 292 -26.42 -6.84 -6.73
CA GLU A 292 -25.39 -7.75 -7.24
C GLU A 292 -24.18 -7.01 -7.87
N ASN A 293 -24.35 -5.76 -8.27
CA ASN A 293 -23.31 -4.91 -8.82
C ASN A 293 -22.57 -4.06 -7.76
N TYR A 294 -22.89 -4.26 -6.49
CA TYR A 294 -22.30 -3.50 -5.40
C TYR A 294 -21.54 -4.38 -4.41
N VAL A 295 -20.66 -3.74 -3.67
CA VAL A 295 -19.92 -4.29 -2.54
C VAL A 295 -20.10 -3.38 -1.34
N LEU A 296 -20.36 -3.97 -0.19
CA LEU A 296 -20.45 -3.27 1.09
C LEU A 296 -19.10 -3.35 1.80
N LYS A 297 -18.57 -2.21 2.24
CA LYS A 297 -17.27 -2.11 2.91
C LYS A 297 -17.39 -1.32 4.20
N PRO A 298 -16.88 -1.82 5.34
CA PRO A 298 -16.69 -1.00 6.53
C PRO A 298 -15.60 0.04 6.29
N LEU A 299 -15.73 1.24 6.87
CA LEU A 299 -14.82 2.37 6.62
C LEU A 299 -13.38 2.07 7.02
N PHE A 300 -13.18 1.53 8.21
CA PHE A 300 -11.86 1.35 8.82
C PHE A 300 -11.56 -0.13 9.02
N SER A 301 -11.26 -0.82 7.94
CA SER A 301 -10.89 -2.24 7.98
C SER A 301 -9.75 -2.55 7.02
N PHE A 302 -8.90 -3.53 7.40
CA PHE A 302 -7.74 -3.95 6.63
C PHE A 302 -7.94 -5.31 5.98
N ALA A 303 -7.14 -5.60 4.97
CA ALA A 303 -7.02 -6.90 4.30
C ALA A 303 -8.38 -7.50 3.88
N GLY A 304 -9.38 -6.64 3.60
CA GLY A 304 -10.70 -7.07 3.18
C GLY A 304 -11.61 -7.61 4.29
N VAL A 305 -11.23 -7.45 5.57
CA VAL A 305 -12.09 -7.84 6.70
C VAL A 305 -13.40 -7.07 6.65
N GLY A 306 -14.53 -7.79 6.77
CA GLY A 306 -15.87 -7.20 6.77
C GLY A 306 -16.38 -6.74 5.40
N VAL A 307 -15.62 -6.93 4.31
CA VAL A 307 -16.09 -6.64 2.95
C VAL A 307 -17.06 -7.73 2.50
N MET A 308 -18.27 -7.33 2.09
CA MET A 308 -19.34 -8.24 1.67
C MET A 308 -19.66 -8.05 0.20
N PHE A 309 -19.55 -9.12 -0.58
CA PHE A 309 -19.81 -9.13 -2.04
C PHE A 309 -21.22 -9.59 -2.41
N ASP A 310 -21.76 -10.51 -1.64
CA ASP A 310 -23.08 -11.11 -1.91
C ASP A 310 -24.07 -10.47 -0.91
N ILE A 311 -24.49 -9.25 -1.23
CA ILE A 311 -25.38 -8.44 -0.39
C ILE A 311 -26.80 -8.46 -0.93
N ASP A 312 -27.76 -8.50 -0.03
CA ASP A 312 -29.15 -8.31 -0.32
C ASP A 312 -29.75 -7.16 0.53
N ARG A 313 -31.00 -6.81 0.23
CA ARG A 313 -31.67 -5.71 0.94
C ARG A 313 -31.81 -5.97 2.43
N LYS A 314 -32.00 -7.22 2.86
CA LYS A 314 -32.16 -7.59 4.28
C LYS A 314 -30.85 -7.37 5.04
N VAL A 315 -29.70 -7.70 4.42
CA VAL A 315 -28.37 -7.43 4.99
C VAL A 315 -28.21 -5.93 5.21
N LEU A 316 -28.48 -5.10 4.19
CA LEU A 316 -28.34 -3.64 4.31
C LEU A 316 -29.28 -3.03 5.35
N GLU A 317 -30.52 -3.50 5.43
CA GLU A 317 -31.52 -3.05 6.41
C GLU A 317 -31.16 -3.44 7.85
N SER A 318 -30.41 -4.53 8.03
CA SER A 318 -30.00 -5.00 9.36
C SER A 318 -28.88 -4.18 9.98
N ILE A 319 -28.14 -3.39 9.18
CA ILE A 319 -27.02 -2.56 9.62
C ILE A 319 -27.57 -1.33 10.35
N LYS A 320 -27.20 -1.18 11.61
CA LYS A 320 -27.67 -0.07 12.47
C LYS A 320 -26.76 1.15 12.38
N ASP A 321 -25.47 0.93 12.28
CA ASP A 321 -24.40 1.93 12.22
C ASP A 321 -23.98 2.25 10.77
N ARG A 322 -24.96 2.63 9.95
CA ARG A 322 -24.82 2.82 8.51
C ARG A 322 -23.75 3.86 8.12
N GLU A 323 -23.48 4.81 9.01
CA GLU A 323 -22.43 5.83 8.86
C GLU A 323 -21.01 5.23 8.82
N ASN A 324 -20.83 4.00 9.29
CA ASN A 324 -19.55 3.28 9.30
C ASN A 324 -19.33 2.39 8.08
N TYR A 325 -20.18 2.50 7.07
CA TYR A 325 -20.10 1.70 5.85
C TYR A 325 -20.23 2.53 4.59
N ILE A 326 -19.59 2.07 3.54
CA ILE A 326 -19.84 2.52 2.16
C ILE A 326 -20.44 1.39 1.32
N LEU A 327 -21.31 1.79 0.41
CA LEU A 327 -21.79 0.96 -0.69
C LEU A 327 -21.10 1.45 -1.97
N GLN A 328 -20.35 0.57 -2.64
CA GLN A 328 -19.52 0.89 -3.79
C GLN A 328 -19.82 -0.03 -4.96
N LYS A 329 -19.84 0.49 -6.18
CA LYS A 329 -19.90 -0.36 -7.38
C LYS A 329 -18.73 -1.31 -7.44
N LYS A 330 -19.00 -2.56 -7.81
CA LYS A 330 -17.96 -3.60 -7.96
C LYS A 330 -16.99 -3.22 -9.06
N VAL A 331 -15.70 -3.37 -8.74
CA VAL A 331 -14.64 -3.29 -9.72
C VAL A 331 -14.39 -4.69 -10.29
N VAL A 332 -14.49 -4.81 -11.61
CA VAL A 332 -14.31 -6.08 -12.30
C VAL A 332 -12.93 -6.12 -12.93
N TYR A 333 -12.04 -6.89 -12.31
CA TYR A 333 -10.67 -7.08 -12.81
C TYR A 333 -10.67 -7.91 -14.10
N GLU A 334 -9.92 -7.44 -15.09
CA GLU A 334 -9.65 -8.24 -16.29
C GLU A 334 -8.46 -9.17 -16.05
N PRO A 335 -8.58 -10.49 -16.29
CA PRO A 335 -7.45 -11.42 -16.16
C PRO A 335 -6.50 -11.29 -17.36
N ILE A 336 -5.47 -10.46 -17.20
CA ILE A 336 -4.59 -10.01 -18.28
C ILE A 336 -3.19 -10.64 -18.27
N ILE A 337 -2.85 -11.41 -17.25
CA ILE A 337 -1.52 -12.01 -17.12
C ILE A 337 -1.62 -13.46 -17.55
N GLU A 338 -1.08 -13.77 -18.72
CA GLU A 338 -0.95 -15.16 -19.20
C GLU A 338 -0.07 -15.97 -18.26
N THR A 339 -0.57 -17.10 -17.81
CA THR A 339 0.11 -18.07 -16.95
C THR A 339 -0.12 -19.48 -17.51
N PRO A 340 0.60 -20.52 -17.05
CA PRO A 340 0.48 -21.86 -17.61
C PRO A 340 -0.91 -22.54 -17.48
N ASP A 341 -1.72 -22.08 -16.51
CA ASP A 341 -3.07 -22.61 -16.26
C ASP A 341 -4.15 -21.64 -16.67
N ILE A 342 -4.58 -20.75 -15.76
CA ILE A 342 -5.60 -19.72 -16.02
C ILE A 342 -4.99 -18.32 -15.85
N PRO A 343 -5.39 -17.33 -16.66
CA PRO A 343 -4.84 -15.99 -16.55
C PRO A 343 -5.04 -15.37 -15.17
N ALA A 344 -4.04 -14.64 -14.69
CA ALA A 344 -4.12 -13.91 -13.43
C ALA A 344 -4.61 -12.47 -13.63
N LYS A 345 -5.27 -11.95 -12.62
CA LYS A 345 -5.64 -10.53 -12.46
C LYS A 345 -4.48 -9.78 -11.85
N ALA A 346 -4.38 -8.49 -12.15
CA ALA A 346 -3.36 -7.62 -11.58
C ALA A 346 -3.98 -6.42 -10.87
N GLU A 347 -3.41 -6.08 -9.72
CA GLU A 347 -3.60 -4.83 -9.02
C GLU A 347 -2.25 -4.13 -8.89
N ILE A 348 -2.21 -2.86 -9.26
CA ILE A 348 -0.98 -2.06 -9.26
C ILE A 348 -1.10 -1.01 -8.17
N ARG A 349 -0.19 -1.06 -7.22
CA ARG A 349 0.01 -0.07 -6.19
C ARG A 349 1.10 0.89 -6.61
N LEU A 350 0.79 2.16 -6.74
CA LEU A 350 1.76 3.23 -6.93
C LEU A 350 2.29 3.68 -5.57
N LEU A 351 3.60 3.92 -5.48
CA LEU A 351 4.29 4.32 -4.25
C LEU A 351 4.82 5.75 -4.39
N TYR A 352 4.32 6.65 -3.57
CA TYR A 352 4.67 8.07 -3.54
C TYR A 352 5.42 8.43 -2.26
N ALA A 353 6.48 9.22 -2.39
CA ALA A 353 6.97 10.07 -1.33
C ALA A 353 6.39 11.48 -1.53
N TRP A 354 6.07 12.15 -0.44
CA TRP A 354 5.46 13.48 -0.50
C TRP A 354 6.13 14.40 0.53
N ASP A 355 6.98 15.28 0.03
CA ASP A 355 7.53 16.40 0.77
C ASP A 355 6.76 17.66 0.37
N ASP A 356 7.30 18.53 -0.47
CA ASP A 356 6.55 19.69 -1.01
C ASP A 356 5.48 19.29 -2.03
N LYS A 357 5.78 18.26 -2.82
CA LYS A 357 4.91 17.71 -3.88
C LYS A 357 4.91 16.19 -3.87
N PRO A 358 3.79 15.57 -4.29
CA PRO A 358 3.76 14.12 -4.44
C PRO A 358 4.72 13.70 -5.57
N LEU A 359 5.69 12.84 -5.24
CA LEU A 359 6.65 12.27 -6.17
C LEU A 359 6.38 10.77 -6.30
N LEU A 360 5.93 10.34 -7.49
CA LEU A 360 5.75 8.93 -7.79
C LEU A 360 7.12 8.27 -7.98
N LEU A 361 7.45 7.32 -7.12
CA LEU A 361 8.75 6.67 -7.08
C LEU A 361 8.77 5.32 -7.79
N ASN A 362 7.91 4.41 -7.38
CA ASN A 362 7.94 3.00 -7.78
C ASN A 362 6.52 2.41 -7.73
N ASN A 363 6.41 1.13 -7.96
CA ASN A 363 5.17 0.38 -7.88
C ASN A 363 5.34 -0.96 -7.17
N LEU A 364 4.24 -1.49 -6.69
CA LEU A 364 4.08 -2.86 -6.24
C LEU A 364 2.90 -3.47 -6.98
N VAL A 365 3.04 -4.72 -7.39
CA VAL A 365 1.96 -5.46 -8.05
C VAL A 365 1.48 -6.57 -7.15
N ARG A 366 0.18 -6.80 -7.14
CA ARG A 366 -0.44 -8.01 -6.60
C ARG A 366 -1.09 -8.80 -7.74
N LEU A 367 -0.76 -10.08 -7.84
CA LEU A 367 -1.37 -11.00 -8.81
C LEU A 367 -2.29 -11.97 -8.09
N SER A 368 -3.45 -12.24 -8.68
CA SER A 368 -4.46 -13.12 -8.11
C SER A 368 -5.25 -13.86 -9.20
N LYS A 369 -5.62 -15.10 -8.90
CA LYS A 369 -6.57 -15.91 -9.68
C LYS A 369 -7.88 -16.11 -8.92
N GLY A 370 -7.91 -15.76 -7.62
CA GLY A 370 -9.06 -15.89 -6.74
C GLY A 370 -10.14 -14.82 -6.93
N LYS A 371 -11.23 -14.92 -6.17
CA LYS A 371 -12.32 -13.92 -6.12
C LYS A 371 -11.82 -12.56 -5.58
N MET A 372 -10.82 -12.58 -4.66
CA MET A 372 -10.20 -11.42 -4.06
C MET A 372 -8.67 -11.43 -4.25
N MET A 373 -8.04 -10.26 -4.13
CA MET A 373 -6.59 -10.09 -4.28
C MET A 373 -5.79 -10.60 -3.06
N GLY A 374 -6.42 -10.78 -1.90
CA GLY A 374 -5.76 -11.19 -0.67
C GLY A 374 -5.09 -12.58 -0.76
N VAL A 375 -4.01 -12.76 -0.01
CA VAL A 375 -3.19 -13.99 0.01
C VAL A 375 -4.03 -15.23 0.35
N ASP A 376 -5.00 -15.11 1.26
CA ASP A 376 -5.84 -16.22 1.70
C ASP A 376 -6.75 -16.80 0.60
N PHE A 377 -7.09 -15.98 -0.41
CA PHE A 377 -7.90 -16.40 -1.56
C PHE A 377 -7.09 -17.04 -2.69
N ASN A 378 -5.77 -17.05 -2.55
CA ASN A 378 -4.82 -17.55 -3.54
C ASN A 378 -3.96 -18.71 -3.02
N LYS A 379 -4.36 -19.35 -1.90
CA LYS A 379 -3.68 -20.53 -1.35
C LYS A 379 -3.64 -21.65 -2.38
N ASN A 380 -2.48 -22.30 -2.51
CA ASN A 380 -2.24 -23.40 -3.44
C ASN A 380 -2.34 -23.03 -4.95
N GLN A 381 -2.26 -21.74 -5.29
CA GLN A 381 -2.17 -21.28 -6.67
C GLN A 381 -0.75 -20.85 -7.00
N SER A 382 -0.34 -21.02 -8.25
CA SER A 382 0.92 -20.52 -8.80
C SER A 382 0.70 -19.25 -9.61
N TRP A 383 1.76 -18.50 -9.87
CA TRP A 383 1.75 -17.25 -10.63
C TRP A 383 0.86 -16.16 -9.99
N VAL A 384 0.83 -16.15 -8.67
CA VAL A 384 0.08 -15.21 -7.83
C VAL A 384 0.95 -14.70 -6.68
N GLY A 385 0.62 -13.55 -6.11
CA GLY A 385 1.34 -12.98 -4.98
C GLY A 385 1.90 -11.59 -5.27
N SER A 386 2.90 -11.18 -4.51
CA SER A 386 3.61 -9.91 -4.66
C SER A 386 4.50 -9.93 -5.90
N SER A 387 4.54 -8.83 -6.64
CA SER A 387 5.31 -8.68 -7.87
C SER A 387 5.65 -7.20 -8.12
N ILE A 388 6.19 -6.91 -9.29
CA ILE A 388 6.61 -5.59 -9.75
C ILE A 388 6.22 -5.38 -11.21
N ALA A 389 5.94 -4.12 -11.60
CA ALA A 389 5.67 -3.76 -12.97
C ALA A 389 6.87 -3.06 -13.60
N TYR A 390 7.10 -3.35 -14.89
CA TYR A 390 8.09 -2.67 -15.73
C TYR A 390 7.42 -1.98 -16.90
N HIS A 391 7.94 -0.81 -17.27
CA HIS A 391 7.53 -0.01 -18.43
C HIS A 391 8.75 0.53 -19.18
N ASN A 392 8.55 1.01 -20.42
CA ASN A 392 9.63 1.51 -21.29
C ASN A 392 9.76 3.05 -21.27
N ARG A 393 8.87 3.76 -20.56
CA ARG A 393 8.86 5.24 -20.55
C ARG A 393 9.98 5.78 -19.65
N THR A 394 10.58 6.89 -20.09
CA THR A 394 11.42 7.75 -19.24
C THR A 394 10.61 9.00 -18.91
N PHE A 395 10.58 9.36 -17.64
CA PHE A 395 9.88 10.52 -17.09
C PHE A 395 10.84 11.67 -16.84
#